data_43ef7ae80303b427d4a9a5099f364931
#
_entry.id   43ef7ae80303b427d4a9a5099f364931
#
_cell.length_a   1.000
_cell.length_b   1.000
_cell.length_c   1.000
_cell.angle_alpha   90.00
_cell.angle_beta   90.00
_cell.angle_gamma   90.00
#
_symmetry.space_group_name_H-M   'P 1'
#
loop_
_entity.id
_entity.type
_entity.pdbx_description
1 polymer ?
#
loop_
_entity_poly.entity_id
_entity_poly.type
_entity_poly.pdbx_seq_one_letter_code
_entity_poly.pdbx_strand_id
1 'polypeptide(L)'
;MKRIDYYGRSFTVSDRFADAIVSYLNDAVTAGKPLGEFFPVRCYTTDPARTVDVTIQVVSGVPLLVYPADAAFDGVAEIEDDPAALGRLGYRRG
;
A
#
# COMPACT_ATOMS: atom_id res chain seq x y z
N MET A 1 11.00 -2.87 1.11
CA MET A 1 9.63 -2.59 1.57
C MET A 1 9.44 -1.11 1.81
N LYS A 2 8.21 -0.65 1.75
CA LYS A 2 7.83 0.73 2.03
C LYS A 2 6.89 0.79 3.21
N ARG A 3 6.88 1.93 3.87
CA ARG A 3 5.95 2.21 4.94
C ARG A 3 4.92 3.22 4.44
N ILE A 4 3.66 2.95 4.74
CA ILE A 4 2.55 3.84 4.41
C ILE A 4 1.94 4.32 5.72
N ASP A 5 1.86 5.63 5.90
CA ASP A 5 1.12 6.24 6.99
C ASP A 5 -0.19 6.80 6.46
N TYR A 6 -1.28 6.38 7.06
CA TYR A 6 -2.60 6.86 6.67
C TYR A 6 -3.52 6.89 7.88
N TYR A 7 -4.11 8.03 8.13
CA TYR A 7 -5.08 8.26 9.18
C TYR A 7 -4.59 7.79 10.56
N GLY A 8 -3.36 8.16 10.94
CA GLY A 8 -2.77 7.81 12.22
C GLY A 8 -2.31 6.36 12.36
N ARG A 9 -2.33 5.59 11.28
CA ARG A 9 -1.88 4.20 11.27
C ARG A 9 -0.75 4.01 10.27
N SER A 10 0.12 3.06 10.57
CA SER A 10 1.27 2.75 9.73
C SER A 10 1.20 1.30 9.26
N PHE A 11 1.54 1.10 7.98
CA PHE A 11 1.54 -0.22 7.35
C PHE A 11 2.87 -0.44 6.63
N THR A 12 3.46 -1.62 6.77
CA THR A 12 4.63 -2.01 5.98
C THR A 12 4.16 -2.90 4.83
N VAL A 13 4.45 -2.48 3.61
CA VAL A 13 3.96 -3.12 2.39
C VAL A 13 5.11 -3.34 1.41
N SER A 14 4.86 -4.12 0.35
CA SER A 14 5.83 -4.29 -0.72
C SER A 14 6.05 -3.00 -1.49
N ASP A 15 7.22 -2.89 -2.13
CA ASP A 15 7.51 -1.76 -3.01
C ASP A 15 6.50 -1.69 -4.16
N ARG A 16 6.14 -2.85 -4.73
CA ARG A 16 5.16 -2.92 -5.82
C ARG A 16 3.80 -2.37 -5.42
N PHE A 17 3.32 -2.77 -4.24
CA PHE A 17 2.02 -2.29 -3.76
C PHE A 17 2.06 -0.79 -3.49
N ALA A 18 3.13 -0.29 -2.86
CA ALA A 18 3.28 1.13 -2.59
C ALA A 18 3.24 1.94 -3.89
N ASP A 19 4.00 1.52 -4.90
CA ASP A 19 4.02 2.21 -6.19
C ASP A 19 2.65 2.15 -6.87
N ALA A 20 1.99 1.00 -6.82
CA ALA A 20 0.69 0.80 -7.45
C ALA A 20 -0.39 1.69 -6.81
N ILE A 21 -0.45 1.77 -5.49
CA ILE A 21 -1.47 2.58 -4.82
C ILE A 21 -1.23 4.07 -5.02
N VAL A 22 0.01 4.52 -4.99
CA VAL A 22 0.35 5.92 -5.26
C VAL A 22 -0.07 6.31 -6.67
N SER A 23 0.27 5.48 -7.66
CA SER A 23 -0.10 5.72 -9.05
C SER A 23 -1.62 5.75 -9.25
N TYR A 24 -2.33 4.78 -8.65
CA TYR A 24 -3.78 4.70 -8.75
C TYR A 24 -4.46 5.94 -8.15
N LEU A 25 -4.04 6.35 -6.95
CA LEU A 25 -4.64 7.50 -6.29
C LEU A 25 -4.32 8.80 -7.01
N ASN A 26 -3.11 8.94 -7.53
CA ASN A 26 -2.73 10.10 -8.31
C ASN A 26 -3.58 10.22 -9.59
N ASP A 27 -3.79 9.12 -10.28
CA ASP A 27 -4.63 9.09 -11.49
C ASP A 27 -6.08 9.45 -11.17
N ALA A 28 -6.62 8.93 -10.05
CA ALA A 28 -7.97 9.22 -9.63
C ALA A 28 -8.16 10.72 -9.31
N VAL A 29 -7.21 11.30 -8.58
CA VAL A 29 -7.26 12.74 -8.24
C VAL A 29 -7.13 13.58 -9.51
N THR A 30 -6.23 13.24 -10.40
CA THR A 30 -6.04 13.96 -11.67
C THR A 30 -7.29 13.89 -12.54
N ALA A 31 -8.00 12.77 -12.54
CA ALA A 31 -9.24 12.59 -13.28
C ALA A 31 -10.46 13.21 -12.58
N GLY A 32 -10.29 13.77 -11.39
CA GLY A 32 -11.39 14.34 -10.62
C GLY A 32 -12.35 13.31 -10.03
N LYS A 33 -11.93 12.05 -9.91
CA LYS A 33 -12.77 11.01 -9.33
C LYS A 33 -12.79 11.12 -7.82
N PRO A 34 -13.95 10.94 -7.17
CA PRO A 34 -13.99 10.93 -5.71
C PRO A 34 -13.27 9.70 -5.16
N LEU A 35 -12.55 9.88 -4.05
CA LEU A 35 -11.94 8.80 -3.31
C LEU A 35 -12.88 8.35 -2.19
N GLY A 36 -12.94 7.07 -1.93
CA GLY A 36 -13.84 6.49 -0.92
C GLY A 36 -13.91 4.97 -1.02
N GLU A 37 -13.10 4.38 -1.87
CA GLU A 37 -13.07 2.94 -2.06
C GLU A 37 -12.31 2.25 -0.94
N PHE A 38 -12.70 1.00 -0.66
CA PHE A 38 -11.94 0.10 0.20
C PHE A 38 -10.91 -0.66 -0.62
N PHE A 39 -9.70 -0.76 -0.07
CA PHE A 39 -8.59 -1.48 -0.69
C PHE A 39 -8.10 -2.58 0.24
N PRO A 40 -7.93 -3.81 -0.25
CA PRO A 40 -7.20 -4.83 0.50
C PRO A 40 -5.70 -4.50 0.46
N VAL A 41 -5.07 -4.51 1.63
CA VAL A 41 -3.65 -4.21 1.78
C VAL A 41 -2.99 -5.37 2.52
N ARG A 42 -1.99 -5.98 1.89
CA ARG A 42 -1.18 -7.01 2.54
C ARG A 42 0.02 -6.38 3.21
N CYS A 43 0.06 -6.47 4.52
CA CYS A 43 1.07 -5.83 5.36
C CYS A 43 2.01 -6.88 5.95
N TYR A 44 3.25 -6.47 6.19
CA TYR A 44 4.24 -7.30 6.88
C TYR A 44 4.38 -6.85 8.32
N THR A 45 4.43 -7.82 9.23
CA THR A 45 4.72 -7.58 10.65
C THR A 45 5.99 -8.32 11.04
N THR A 46 6.68 -7.85 12.09
CA THR A 46 7.96 -8.43 12.52
C THR A 46 7.88 -9.29 13.76
N ASP A 47 6.80 -9.19 14.54
CA ASP A 47 6.68 -9.95 15.80
C ASP A 47 5.24 -10.45 15.99
N PRO A 48 4.91 -11.66 15.53
CA PRO A 48 5.76 -12.55 14.74
C PRO A 48 5.91 -12.10 13.30
N ALA A 49 6.96 -12.58 12.63
CA ALA A 49 7.19 -12.29 11.20
C ALA A 49 6.11 -13.00 10.37
N ARG A 50 5.19 -12.22 9.81
CA ARG A 50 4.08 -12.75 9.02
C ARG A 50 3.45 -11.66 8.17
N THR A 51 2.60 -12.06 7.24
CA THR A 51 1.74 -11.13 6.51
C THR A 51 0.35 -11.09 7.13
N VAL A 52 -0.26 -9.92 7.11
CA VAL A 52 -1.62 -9.69 7.59
C VAL A 52 -2.36 -8.89 6.53
N ASP A 53 -3.54 -9.34 6.17
CA ASP A 53 -4.38 -8.61 5.22
C ASP A 53 -5.33 -7.69 6.01
N VAL A 54 -5.30 -6.40 5.65
CA VAL A 54 -6.23 -5.42 6.20
C VAL A 54 -6.97 -4.75 5.06
N THR A 55 -8.15 -4.24 5.35
CA THR A 55 -8.94 -3.47 4.39
C THR A 55 -8.98 -2.03 4.87
N ILE A 56 -8.56 -1.10 4.02
CA ILE A 56 -8.58 0.32 4.35
C ILE A 56 -9.49 1.06 3.38
N GLN A 57 -10.14 2.10 3.87
CA GLN A 57 -10.89 3.02 3.02
C GLN A 57 -10.08 4.28 2.81
N VAL A 58 -9.73 4.58 1.57
CA VAL A 58 -8.99 5.79 1.22
C VAL A 58 -9.97 6.87 0.82
N VAL A 59 -9.96 7.99 1.53
CA VAL A 59 -10.89 9.10 1.30
C VAL A 59 -10.15 10.37 0.93
N SER A 60 -10.84 11.27 0.25
CA SER A 60 -10.29 12.57 -0.12
C SER A 60 -10.02 13.43 1.10
N GLY A 61 -8.96 14.23 1.05
CA GLY A 61 -8.63 15.18 2.12
C GLY A 61 -7.78 14.61 3.26
N VAL A 62 -7.49 13.31 3.25
CA VAL A 62 -6.58 12.69 4.22
C VAL A 62 -5.25 12.39 3.51
N PRO A 63 -4.13 13.00 3.95
CA PRO A 63 -2.85 12.76 3.31
C PRO A 63 -2.36 11.33 3.55
N LEU A 64 -1.79 10.73 2.52
CA LEU A 64 -1.16 9.43 2.59
C LEU A 64 0.35 9.62 2.37
N LEU A 65 1.15 9.14 3.31
CA LEU A 65 2.60 9.27 3.25
C LEU A 65 3.22 7.91 2.91
N VAL A 66 4.17 7.91 1.99
CA VAL A 66 4.92 6.70 1.61
C VAL A 66 6.40 7.00 1.75
N TYR A 67 7.11 6.16 2.49
CA TYR A 67 8.55 6.31 2.72
C TYR A 67 9.20 4.95 2.90
N PRO A 68 10.55 4.86 2.80
CA PRO A 68 11.24 3.59 3.00
C PRO A 68 10.96 3.01 4.40
N ALA A 69 10.82 1.69 4.47
CA ALA A 69 10.66 1.01 5.75
C ALA A 69 11.95 1.11 6.57
N ASP A 70 11.83 0.89 7.90
CA ASP A 70 12.97 0.93 8.80
C ASP A 70 14.05 -0.09 8.42
N ALA A 71 15.28 0.16 8.86
CA ALA A 71 16.43 -0.73 8.64
C ALA A 71 16.17 -2.16 9.17
N ALA A 72 15.27 -2.32 10.13
CA ALA A 72 14.85 -3.63 10.62
C ALA A 72 14.27 -4.53 9.52
N PHE A 73 13.80 -3.94 8.42
CA PHE A 73 13.26 -4.67 7.27
C PHE A 73 14.30 -4.89 6.16
N ASP A 74 15.54 -4.37 6.33
CA ASP A 74 16.59 -4.58 5.36
C ASP A 74 16.97 -6.08 5.32
N GLY A 75 17.08 -6.61 4.11
CA GLY A 75 17.39 -8.03 3.92
C GLY A 75 16.21 -8.97 4.11
N VAL A 76 15.04 -8.46 4.47
CA VAL A 76 13.82 -9.24 4.53
C VAL A 76 13.30 -9.46 3.11
N ALA A 77 12.89 -10.70 2.81
CA ALA A 77 12.35 -11.02 1.50
C ALA A 77 11.09 -10.18 1.23
N GLU A 78 10.95 -9.74 -0.02
CA GLU A 78 9.78 -8.97 -0.44
C GLU A 78 8.50 -9.76 -0.21
N ILE A 79 7.44 -9.06 0.22
CA ILE A 79 6.13 -9.66 0.43
C ILE A 79 5.57 -10.12 -0.92
N GLU A 80 5.02 -11.34 -0.95
CA GLU A 80 4.27 -11.81 -2.10
C GLU A 80 2.89 -11.18 -2.06
N ASP A 81 2.65 -10.24 -2.99
CA ASP A 81 1.38 -9.54 -3.07
C ASP A 81 0.27 -10.43 -3.62
N ASP A 82 -0.97 -10.11 -3.21
CA ASP A 82 -2.14 -10.70 -3.83
C ASP A 82 -2.30 -10.14 -5.26
N PRO A 83 -2.23 -10.99 -6.30
CA PRO A 83 -2.39 -10.52 -7.68
C PRO A 83 -3.71 -9.80 -7.93
N ALA A 84 -4.77 -10.19 -7.25
CA ALA A 84 -6.08 -9.54 -7.38
C ALA A 84 -6.04 -8.11 -6.84
N ALA A 85 -5.35 -7.89 -5.71
CA ALA A 85 -5.19 -6.55 -5.14
C ALA A 85 -4.38 -5.64 -6.06
N LEU A 86 -3.28 -6.14 -6.62
CA LEU A 86 -2.48 -5.37 -7.58
C LEU A 86 -3.26 -5.08 -8.86
N GLY A 87 -4.00 -6.06 -9.37
CA GLY A 87 -4.81 -5.89 -10.57
C GLY A 87 -5.88 -4.81 -10.38
N ARG A 88 -6.48 -4.73 -9.21
CA ARG A 88 -7.46 -3.70 -8.88
C ARG A 88 -6.86 -2.30 -8.94
N LEU A 89 -5.59 -2.16 -8.61
CA LEU A 89 -4.87 -0.89 -8.69
C LEU A 89 -4.32 -0.60 -10.09
N GLY A 90 -4.57 -1.46 -11.06
CA GLY A 90 -4.08 -1.30 -12.41
C GLY A 90 -2.58 -1.56 -12.57
N TYR A 91 -1.98 -2.25 -11.60
CA TYR A 91 -0.57 -2.59 -11.68
C TYR A 91 -0.30 -3.55 -12.82
N ARG A 92 0.70 -3.23 -13.62
CA ARG A 92 1.15 -4.08 -14.73
C ARG A 92 2.63 -4.36 -14.57
N ARG A 93 3.00 -5.63 -14.76
CA ARG A 93 4.41 -5.98 -14.90
C ARG A 93 4.90 -5.38 -16.21
N GLY A 94 5.76 -4.40 -16.05
CA GLY A 94 6.36 -3.72 -17.18
C GLY A 94 7.53 -4.45 -17.74
#